data_b3d7a05a85c50ab7a01ea7b5389e6d76
#
_entry.id   b3d7a05a85c50ab7a01ea7b5389e6d76
#
_cell.length_a   1.000
_cell.length_b   1.000
_cell.length_c   1.000
_cell.angle_alpha   90.00
_cell.angle_beta   90.00
_cell.angle_gamma   90.00
#
_symmetry.space_group_name_H-M   'P 1'
#
loop_
_entity.id
_entity.type
_entity.pdbx_description
1 polymer ?
#
loop_
_entity_poly.entity_id
_entity_poly.type
_entity_poly.pdbx_seq_one_letter_code
_entity_poly.pdbx_strand_id
1 'polypeptide(L)'
;AVSSLTGAGLDELKRAMFTAAADAQPRDSQALARLPIDRVFTMKGFGTVVTGTLMTGMIRREDELEVFPTSRRVRVRGLQVHGQTTDIAVAGQRTAVNLAGASTEDLSRGMTLAPPGAFETTRRVDVKLRLLASAPRPLKDRSRVHFHSYTMETVAEVALREPKQKQIASGEEVFARLKLPEAALLLPGDRFIIRQFSPVVTIGGGVVLDATPMQRMSDHAAFLNVLAGNDAEATLKARIARRMHEGITIAKLIAETGSPRSVIETQLAQALRQGQVLRIGDRLVHAPAILGIQQLILKKLDDFHKKNPLVGGVAKEELREQVGASQEVFGATLEILVREKKIEVPGDLVRVYGQGVVMKDEEAESKKTIEGAFASAGLQVPALQQVIAGLKVDRVRAQKIVTLLLRDKVLIKISDELVFHRSALETLRRQMAAYKLQSSKIDVAKFKELTGVTRKYAIPLLEYLDRERVTKRVGDAREIL
;
A
#
# COMPACT_ATOMS: atom_id res chain seq x y z
N ALA A 1 -25.32 7.54 -53.00
CA ALA A 1 -24.22 7.03 -53.85
C ALA A 1 -23.38 8.21 -54.32
N VAL A 2 -22.05 8.01 -54.45
CA VAL A 2 -21.11 9.06 -54.89
C VAL A 2 -20.21 8.52 -55.98
N SER A 3 -19.80 9.37 -56.89
CA SER A 3 -18.84 9.07 -57.94
C SER A 3 -17.69 10.09 -57.91
N SER A 4 -16.49 9.65 -57.69
CA SER A 4 -15.29 10.49 -57.77
C SER A 4 -14.93 10.90 -59.20
N LEU A 5 -15.42 10.15 -60.20
CA LEU A 5 -15.16 10.43 -61.60
C LEU A 5 -16.06 11.56 -62.14
N THR A 6 -17.37 11.49 -61.81
CA THR A 6 -18.37 12.47 -62.33
C THR A 6 -18.70 13.60 -61.36
N GLY A 7 -18.25 13.49 -60.09
CA GLY A 7 -18.62 14.42 -59.02
C GLY A 7 -20.03 14.25 -58.47
N ALA A 8 -20.80 13.29 -58.99
CA ALA A 8 -22.18 13.05 -58.54
C ALA A 8 -22.23 12.69 -57.06
N GLY A 9 -23.09 13.34 -56.27
CA GLY A 9 -23.29 13.08 -54.83
C GLY A 9 -22.20 13.59 -53.91
N LEU A 10 -21.13 14.25 -54.40
CA LEU A 10 -20.04 14.73 -53.55
C LEU A 10 -20.46 15.83 -52.58
N ASP A 11 -21.38 16.73 -52.98
CA ASP A 11 -21.86 17.79 -52.10
C ASP A 11 -22.77 17.27 -51.00
N GLU A 12 -23.53 16.21 -51.27
CA GLU A 12 -24.34 15.50 -50.27
C GLU A 12 -23.44 14.76 -49.27
N LEU A 13 -22.38 14.12 -49.78
CA LEU A 13 -21.37 13.45 -48.91
C LEU A 13 -20.69 14.49 -47.99
N LYS A 14 -20.25 15.65 -48.55
CA LYS A 14 -19.64 16.71 -47.75
C LYS A 14 -20.59 17.21 -46.66
N ARG A 15 -21.86 17.48 -47.01
CA ARG A 15 -22.86 17.91 -46.01
C ARG A 15 -23.05 16.85 -44.92
N ALA A 16 -23.18 15.57 -45.26
CA ALA A 16 -23.31 14.49 -44.31
C ALA A 16 -22.07 14.38 -43.40
N MET A 17 -20.88 14.55 -43.98
CA MET A 17 -19.62 14.57 -43.19
C MET A 17 -19.57 15.75 -42.23
N PHE A 18 -19.96 16.96 -42.64
CA PHE A 18 -20.02 18.12 -41.76
C PHE A 18 -21.00 17.93 -40.60
N THR A 19 -22.20 17.41 -40.90
CA THR A 19 -23.19 17.08 -39.85
C THR A 19 -22.65 16.08 -38.87
N ALA A 20 -22.10 14.97 -39.35
CA ALA A 20 -21.50 13.94 -38.48
C ALA A 20 -20.30 14.47 -37.66
N ALA A 21 -19.51 15.38 -38.23
CA ALA A 21 -18.38 16.01 -37.53
C ALA A 21 -18.84 16.98 -36.44
N ALA A 22 -19.97 17.70 -36.67
CA ALA A 22 -20.54 18.61 -35.66
C ALA A 22 -21.06 17.87 -34.42
N ASP A 23 -21.57 16.64 -34.61
CA ASP A 23 -22.03 15.76 -33.51
C ASP A 23 -20.91 14.99 -32.82
N ALA A 24 -19.71 14.99 -33.39
CA ALA A 24 -18.58 14.26 -32.84
C ALA A 24 -18.04 14.96 -31.59
N GLN A 25 -17.97 14.20 -30.50
CA GLN A 25 -17.32 14.69 -29.27
C GLN A 25 -15.81 14.89 -29.49
N PRO A 26 -15.27 16.09 -29.21
CA PRO A 26 -13.86 16.34 -29.33
C PRO A 26 -13.09 15.40 -28.37
N ARG A 27 -11.91 14.99 -28.79
CA ARG A 27 -11.02 14.21 -27.94
C ARG A 27 -10.49 15.07 -26.81
N ASP A 28 -10.33 14.48 -25.63
CA ASP A 28 -9.87 15.19 -24.45
C ASP A 28 -8.37 15.53 -24.56
N SER A 29 -8.07 16.81 -24.85
CA SER A 29 -6.73 17.35 -24.89
C SER A 29 -6.15 17.70 -23.51
N GLN A 30 -6.96 17.72 -22.46
CA GLN A 30 -6.53 17.99 -21.08
C GLN A 30 -6.13 16.71 -20.34
N ALA A 31 -6.50 15.54 -20.84
CA ALA A 31 -6.10 14.26 -20.31
C ALA A 31 -4.58 14.03 -20.48
N LEU A 32 -4.06 12.97 -19.85
CA LEU A 32 -2.69 12.55 -20.06
C LEU A 32 -2.48 12.03 -21.49
N ALA A 33 -1.37 12.43 -22.12
CA ALA A 33 -1.08 12.08 -23.51
C ALA A 33 -0.96 10.56 -23.69
N ARG A 34 -1.59 10.02 -24.75
CA ARG A 34 -1.47 8.62 -25.16
C ARG A 34 -1.43 8.53 -26.68
N LEU A 35 -0.30 8.08 -27.22
CA LEU A 35 -0.10 7.89 -28.65
C LEU A 35 0.24 6.40 -28.92
N PRO A 36 -0.74 5.55 -29.28
CA PRO A 36 -0.49 4.20 -29.75
C PRO A 36 0.30 4.23 -31.08
N ILE A 37 1.43 3.55 -31.12
CA ILE A 37 2.34 3.51 -32.28
C ILE A 37 1.75 2.58 -33.35
N ASP A 38 1.58 3.09 -34.56
CA ASP A 38 1.13 2.31 -35.71
C ASP A 38 2.27 1.94 -36.70
N ARG A 39 3.30 2.80 -36.79
CA ARG A 39 4.49 2.58 -37.62
C ARG A 39 5.73 3.08 -36.93
N VAL A 40 6.84 2.41 -37.20
CA VAL A 40 8.18 2.81 -36.77
C VAL A 40 9.08 2.76 -38.00
N PHE A 41 9.87 3.79 -38.22
CA PHE A 41 10.83 3.84 -39.34
C PHE A 41 11.97 4.79 -39.02
N THR A 42 13.06 4.61 -39.75
CA THR A 42 14.21 5.55 -39.72
C THR A 42 14.07 6.56 -40.85
N MET A 43 14.17 7.84 -40.52
CA MET A 43 14.23 8.91 -41.52
C MET A 43 15.65 9.46 -41.59
N LYS A 44 16.22 9.49 -42.81
CA LYS A 44 17.60 9.97 -43.03
C LYS A 44 17.75 11.41 -42.51
N GLY A 45 18.71 11.65 -41.63
CA GLY A 45 18.96 12.96 -41.00
C GLY A 45 18.10 13.24 -39.74
N PHE A 46 17.03 12.51 -39.52
CA PHE A 46 16.13 12.72 -38.36
C PHE A 46 16.19 11.60 -37.31
N GLY A 47 16.64 10.41 -37.69
CA GLY A 47 16.70 9.25 -36.78
C GLY A 47 15.38 8.48 -36.71
N THR A 48 15.04 7.99 -35.54
CA THR A 48 13.86 7.15 -35.32
C THR A 48 12.60 8.00 -35.25
N VAL A 49 11.61 7.65 -36.09
CA VAL A 49 10.31 8.30 -36.16
C VAL A 49 9.23 7.26 -35.95
N VAL A 50 8.27 7.59 -35.13
CA VAL A 50 7.03 6.80 -34.96
C VAL A 50 5.82 7.61 -35.43
N THR A 51 4.81 6.90 -35.90
CA THR A 51 3.50 7.53 -36.21
C THR A 51 2.41 6.87 -35.42
N GLY A 52 1.35 7.63 -35.13
CA GLY A 52 0.16 7.19 -34.46
C GLY A 52 -0.91 8.26 -34.43
N THR A 53 -2.09 7.93 -33.95
CA THR A 53 -3.12 8.92 -33.62
C THR A 53 -3.01 9.24 -32.13
N LEU A 54 -2.84 10.51 -31.78
CA LEU A 54 -2.86 10.93 -30.38
C LEU A 54 -4.28 10.76 -29.83
N MET A 55 -4.45 9.81 -28.93
CA MET A 55 -5.78 9.41 -28.46
C MET A 55 -6.32 10.39 -27.42
N THR A 56 -5.45 10.86 -26.53
CA THR A 56 -5.75 11.80 -25.43
C THR A 56 -4.57 12.73 -25.22
N GLY A 57 -4.82 13.87 -24.60
CA GLY A 57 -3.81 14.82 -24.15
C GLY A 57 -3.13 15.60 -25.27
N MET A 58 -1.94 16.10 -24.98
CA MET A 58 -1.08 16.80 -25.92
C MET A 58 0.38 16.39 -25.73
N ILE A 59 1.14 16.44 -26.82
CA ILE A 59 2.59 16.21 -26.85
C ILE A 59 3.27 17.46 -27.38
N ARG A 60 4.30 17.92 -26.69
CA ARG A 60 5.11 19.07 -27.09
C ARG A 60 6.49 18.62 -27.55
N ARG A 61 7.11 19.44 -28.37
CA ARG A 61 8.54 19.30 -28.64
C ARG A 61 9.33 19.40 -27.34
N GLU A 62 10.36 18.59 -27.20
CA GLU A 62 11.23 18.44 -26.03
C GLU A 62 10.60 17.69 -24.86
N ASP A 63 9.32 17.27 -24.92
CA ASP A 63 8.72 16.44 -23.91
C ASP A 63 9.52 15.13 -23.70
N GLU A 64 9.65 14.71 -22.45
CA GLU A 64 10.06 13.36 -22.09
C GLU A 64 8.85 12.44 -22.08
N LEU A 65 8.93 11.32 -22.79
CA LEU A 65 7.87 10.30 -22.82
C LEU A 65 8.43 8.95 -22.44
N GLU A 66 7.55 8.05 -22.09
CA GLU A 66 7.82 6.64 -21.80
C GLU A 66 7.13 5.74 -22.83
N VAL A 67 7.87 4.73 -23.29
CA VAL A 67 7.35 3.69 -24.21
C VAL A 67 6.78 2.55 -23.39
N PHE A 68 5.51 2.32 -23.47
CA PHE A 68 4.84 1.18 -22.83
C PHE A 68 4.71 0.00 -23.82
N PRO A 69 4.96 -1.25 -23.37
CA PRO A 69 5.16 -1.69 -21.99
C PRO A 69 6.62 -1.74 -21.52
N THR A 70 7.59 -1.29 -22.29
CA THR A 70 9.04 -1.48 -22.03
C THR A 70 9.59 -0.54 -20.97
N SER A 71 8.85 0.49 -20.59
CA SER A 71 9.27 1.56 -19.67
C SER A 71 10.52 2.33 -20.11
N ARG A 72 10.85 2.29 -21.43
CA ARG A 72 11.96 3.05 -21.97
C ARG A 72 11.60 4.53 -22.05
N ARG A 73 12.45 5.40 -21.55
CA ARG A 73 12.32 6.85 -21.68
C ARG A 73 12.88 7.33 -23.00
N VAL A 74 12.15 8.23 -23.65
CA VAL A 74 12.47 8.84 -24.92
C VAL A 74 12.17 10.33 -24.88
N ARG A 75 12.89 11.12 -25.67
CA ARG A 75 12.66 12.56 -25.79
C ARG A 75 12.14 12.91 -27.18
N VAL A 76 11.16 13.78 -27.23
CA VAL A 76 10.55 14.30 -28.47
C VAL A 76 11.46 15.35 -29.09
N ARG A 77 12.10 15.05 -30.23
CA ARG A 77 12.93 16.01 -30.98
C ARG A 77 12.12 16.88 -31.91
N GLY A 78 11.03 16.36 -32.43
CA GLY A 78 10.17 17.08 -33.35
C GLY A 78 8.84 16.38 -33.57
N LEU A 79 7.87 17.15 -34.02
CA LEU A 79 6.52 16.71 -34.28
C LEU A 79 6.10 17.14 -35.68
N GLN A 80 5.30 16.29 -36.34
CA GLN A 80 4.61 16.63 -37.58
C GLN A 80 3.16 16.19 -37.50
N VAL A 81 2.26 17.09 -37.90
CA VAL A 81 0.81 16.86 -38.00
C VAL A 81 0.39 17.21 -39.40
N HIS A 82 -0.27 16.30 -40.10
CA HIS A 82 -0.66 16.47 -41.51
C HIS A 82 0.48 16.87 -42.46
N GLY A 83 1.69 16.34 -42.19
CA GLY A 83 2.88 16.62 -42.98
C GLY A 83 3.55 17.97 -42.68
N GLN A 84 3.05 18.76 -41.76
CA GLN A 84 3.62 20.04 -41.34
C GLN A 84 4.30 19.92 -39.98
N THR A 85 5.48 20.53 -39.84
CA THR A 85 6.17 20.62 -38.57
C THR A 85 5.41 21.49 -37.60
N THR A 86 5.30 21.04 -36.35
CA THR A 86 4.63 21.76 -35.28
C THR A 86 5.37 21.57 -33.96
N ASP A 87 5.21 22.49 -33.02
CA ASP A 87 5.74 22.35 -31.67
C ASP A 87 4.77 21.62 -30.71
N ILE A 88 3.50 21.48 -31.09
CA ILE A 88 2.45 20.86 -30.28
C ILE A 88 1.55 19.99 -31.16
N ALA A 89 1.31 18.76 -30.70
CA ALA A 89 0.26 17.88 -31.23
C ALA A 89 -0.81 17.70 -30.16
N VAL A 90 -2.10 17.70 -30.60
CA VAL A 90 -3.26 17.56 -29.70
C VAL A 90 -4.06 16.29 -30.00
N ALA A 91 -4.84 15.85 -29.03
CA ALA A 91 -5.70 14.67 -29.14
C ALA A 91 -6.58 14.71 -30.39
N GLY A 92 -6.69 13.57 -31.06
CA GLY A 92 -7.41 13.39 -32.33
C GLY A 92 -6.52 13.51 -33.58
N GLN A 93 -5.33 14.11 -33.48
CA GLN A 93 -4.45 14.30 -34.61
C GLN A 93 -3.59 13.06 -34.91
N ARG A 94 -3.46 12.75 -36.21
CA ARG A 94 -2.43 11.82 -36.66
C ARG A 94 -1.07 12.50 -36.65
N THR A 95 -0.18 11.98 -35.83
CA THR A 95 1.08 12.63 -35.47
C THR A 95 2.26 11.74 -35.81
N ALA A 96 3.30 12.31 -36.41
CA ALA A 96 4.64 11.72 -36.48
C ALA A 96 5.51 12.36 -35.40
N VAL A 97 6.19 11.51 -34.63
CA VAL A 97 7.04 11.92 -33.52
C VAL A 97 8.45 11.44 -33.79
N ASN A 98 9.38 12.37 -33.87
CA ASN A 98 10.80 12.08 -33.94
C ASN A 98 11.33 11.91 -32.52
N LEU A 99 11.97 10.78 -32.25
CA LEU A 99 12.39 10.36 -30.92
C LEU A 99 13.92 10.28 -30.78
N ALA A 100 14.41 10.74 -29.65
CA ALA A 100 15.74 10.43 -29.16
C ALA A 100 15.65 9.39 -28.04
N GLY A 101 16.67 8.53 -27.91
CA GLY A 101 16.76 7.55 -26.83
C GLY A 101 16.20 6.17 -27.17
N ALA A 102 15.73 5.96 -28.42
CA ALA A 102 15.32 4.64 -28.90
C ALA A 102 15.70 4.45 -30.37
N SER A 103 16.07 3.23 -30.72
CA SER A 103 16.26 2.77 -32.12
C SER A 103 14.93 2.21 -32.66
N THR A 104 14.89 1.90 -33.96
CA THR A 104 13.72 1.23 -34.57
C THR A 104 13.52 -0.19 -34.06
N GLU A 105 14.56 -0.84 -33.55
CA GLU A 105 14.49 -2.19 -32.96
C GLU A 105 13.88 -2.20 -31.57
N ASP A 106 13.96 -1.07 -30.86
CA ASP A 106 13.38 -0.89 -29.51
C ASP A 106 11.87 -0.65 -29.55
N LEU A 107 11.32 -0.32 -30.70
CA LEU A 107 9.93 0.14 -30.86
C LEU A 107 9.19 -0.75 -31.84
N SER A 108 7.91 -0.97 -31.56
CA SER A 108 7.06 -1.75 -32.46
C SER A 108 5.62 -1.21 -32.47
N ARG A 109 4.89 -1.59 -33.53
CA ARG A 109 3.45 -1.37 -33.58
C ARG A 109 2.77 -2.01 -32.37
N GLY A 110 1.80 -1.30 -31.77
CA GLY A 110 1.08 -1.74 -30.58
C GLY A 110 1.64 -1.20 -29.26
N MET A 111 2.89 -0.71 -29.25
CA MET A 111 3.41 0.06 -28.11
C MET A 111 2.74 1.43 -28.03
N THR A 112 2.82 2.07 -26.89
CA THR A 112 2.20 3.38 -26.65
C THR A 112 3.20 4.34 -26.04
N LEU A 113 3.26 5.56 -26.56
CA LEU A 113 3.95 6.68 -25.91
C LEU A 113 3.01 7.39 -24.94
N ALA A 114 3.50 7.65 -23.73
CA ALA A 114 2.76 8.41 -22.72
C ALA A 114 3.73 9.12 -21.76
N PRO A 115 3.25 10.02 -20.86
CA PRO A 115 4.09 10.67 -19.87
C PRO A 115 4.78 9.67 -18.94
N PRO A 116 6.05 9.93 -18.55
CA PRO A 116 6.82 9.00 -17.72
C PRO A 116 6.17 8.78 -16.33
N GLY A 117 6.10 7.51 -15.90
CA GLY A 117 5.56 7.15 -14.58
C GLY A 117 4.08 7.44 -14.37
N ALA A 118 3.35 7.86 -15.43
CA ALA A 118 1.94 8.20 -15.31
C ALA A 118 1.02 6.97 -15.26
N PHE A 119 1.45 5.86 -15.86
CA PHE A 119 0.62 4.68 -16.01
C PHE A 119 1.32 3.40 -15.58
N GLU A 120 0.53 2.34 -15.43
CA GLU A 120 1.01 0.99 -15.18
C GLU A 120 0.55 0.05 -16.29
N THR A 121 1.38 -0.93 -16.61
CA THR A 121 1.02 -1.99 -17.55
C THR A 121 0.28 -3.12 -16.86
N THR A 122 -0.53 -3.83 -17.61
CA THR A 122 -1.32 -4.95 -17.10
C THR A 122 -1.29 -6.15 -18.03
N ARG A 123 -1.42 -7.35 -17.44
CA ARG A 123 -1.68 -8.60 -18.18
C ARG A 123 -3.12 -9.08 -17.98
N ARG A 124 -3.94 -8.33 -17.25
CA ARG A 124 -5.32 -8.71 -16.94
C ARG A 124 -6.20 -7.47 -16.92
N VAL A 125 -7.31 -7.53 -17.64
CA VAL A 125 -8.31 -6.47 -17.63
C VAL A 125 -9.68 -7.05 -17.40
N ASP A 126 -10.50 -6.39 -16.60
CA ASP A 126 -11.92 -6.69 -16.52
C ASP A 126 -12.66 -5.80 -17.52
N VAL A 127 -13.56 -6.41 -18.27
CA VAL A 127 -14.20 -5.81 -19.43
C VAL A 127 -15.71 -6.07 -19.42
N LYS A 128 -16.43 -5.20 -20.10
CA LYS A 128 -17.77 -5.45 -20.57
C LYS A 128 -17.64 -5.95 -22.01
N LEU A 129 -17.98 -7.21 -22.26
CA LEU A 129 -17.80 -7.90 -23.53
C LEU A 129 -19.16 -8.23 -24.14
N ARG A 130 -19.36 -7.83 -25.38
CA ARG A 130 -20.52 -8.18 -26.19
C ARG A 130 -20.11 -9.10 -27.33
N LEU A 131 -20.77 -10.25 -27.44
CA LEU A 131 -20.66 -11.11 -28.62
C LEU A 131 -21.63 -10.62 -29.70
N LEU A 132 -21.18 -10.52 -30.95
CA LEU A 132 -22.05 -10.08 -32.05
C LEU A 132 -23.17 -11.08 -32.28
N ALA A 133 -24.35 -10.61 -32.68
CA ALA A 133 -25.45 -11.48 -33.08
C ALA A 133 -25.08 -12.35 -34.29
N SER A 134 -24.17 -11.84 -35.14
CA SER A 134 -23.63 -12.56 -36.31
C SER A 134 -22.49 -13.51 -35.97
N ALA A 135 -22.10 -13.65 -34.71
CA ALA A 135 -21.06 -14.59 -34.31
C ALA A 135 -21.50 -16.02 -34.64
N PRO A 136 -20.65 -16.81 -35.36
CA PRO A 136 -21.06 -18.11 -35.90
C PRO A 136 -21.31 -19.17 -34.82
N ARG A 137 -20.81 -18.98 -33.62
CA ARG A 137 -20.94 -19.89 -32.47
C ARG A 137 -20.80 -19.17 -31.14
N PRO A 138 -21.38 -19.69 -30.03
CA PRO A 138 -21.14 -19.20 -28.69
C PRO A 138 -19.66 -19.22 -28.34
N LEU A 139 -19.22 -18.24 -27.52
CA LEU A 139 -17.86 -18.16 -27.00
C LEU A 139 -17.80 -18.86 -25.64
N LYS A 140 -17.03 -19.95 -25.55
CA LYS A 140 -16.87 -20.72 -24.33
C LYS A 140 -15.95 -20.00 -23.34
N ASP A 141 -16.15 -20.25 -22.04
CA ASP A 141 -15.22 -19.84 -21.00
C ASP A 141 -13.81 -20.36 -21.30
N ARG A 142 -12.81 -19.56 -20.98
CA ARG A 142 -11.37 -19.79 -21.23
C ARG A 142 -10.99 -19.95 -22.70
N SER A 143 -11.86 -19.56 -23.61
CA SER A 143 -11.51 -19.50 -25.03
C SER A 143 -10.41 -18.49 -25.29
N ARG A 144 -9.51 -18.83 -26.22
CA ARG A 144 -8.51 -17.91 -26.75
C ARG A 144 -9.07 -17.20 -27.97
N VAL A 145 -8.80 -15.90 -28.07
CA VAL A 145 -9.25 -15.03 -29.16
C VAL A 145 -8.13 -14.09 -29.59
N HIS A 146 -8.13 -13.63 -30.83
CA HIS A 146 -7.34 -12.45 -31.19
C HIS A 146 -7.99 -11.23 -30.54
N PHE A 147 -7.20 -10.46 -29.81
CA PHE A 147 -7.59 -9.24 -29.14
C PHE A 147 -6.92 -8.04 -29.81
N HIS A 148 -7.72 -7.05 -30.17
CA HIS A 148 -7.22 -5.83 -30.78
C HIS A 148 -7.73 -4.62 -30.02
N SER A 149 -6.81 -3.75 -29.60
CA SER A 149 -7.14 -2.45 -29.01
C SER A 149 -6.18 -1.39 -29.56
N TYR A 150 -6.72 -0.36 -30.15
CA TYR A 150 -5.98 0.63 -30.92
C TYR A 150 -5.10 -0.02 -32.01
N THR A 151 -3.77 0.06 -31.86
CA THR A 151 -2.79 -0.52 -32.78
C THR A 151 -2.24 -1.87 -32.33
N MET A 152 -2.55 -2.27 -31.10
CA MET A 152 -2.10 -3.51 -30.51
C MET A 152 -2.94 -4.70 -31.00
N GLU A 153 -2.26 -5.78 -31.30
CA GLU A 153 -2.83 -7.10 -31.57
C GLU A 153 -2.12 -8.15 -30.70
N THR A 154 -2.88 -8.99 -30.02
CA THR A 154 -2.36 -10.10 -29.22
C THR A 154 -3.42 -11.19 -29.06
N VAL A 155 -3.06 -12.30 -28.42
CA VAL A 155 -4.01 -13.36 -28.06
C VAL A 155 -4.46 -13.16 -26.61
N ALA A 156 -5.77 -13.13 -26.36
CA ALA A 156 -6.32 -13.09 -25.02
C ALA A 156 -7.08 -14.36 -24.66
N GLU A 157 -6.97 -14.81 -23.40
CA GLU A 157 -7.87 -15.80 -22.81
C GLU A 157 -9.05 -15.07 -22.18
N VAL A 158 -10.27 -15.48 -22.58
CA VAL A 158 -11.52 -14.90 -22.04
C VAL A 158 -12.00 -15.73 -20.86
N ALA A 159 -11.96 -15.18 -19.64
CA ALA A 159 -12.49 -15.81 -18.44
C ALA A 159 -13.78 -15.11 -18.00
N LEU A 160 -14.90 -15.82 -18.03
CA LEU A 160 -16.21 -15.30 -17.65
C LEU A 160 -16.24 -15.01 -16.14
N ARG A 161 -16.95 -13.95 -15.75
CA ARG A 161 -16.99 -13.51 -14.36
C ARG A 161 -18.18 -14.03 -13.57
N GLU A 162 -19.19 -14.53 -14.26
CA GLU A 162 -20.32 -15.18 -13.61
C GLU A 162 -20.03 -16.64 -13.28
N PRO A 163 -20.15 -17.08 -12.01
CA PRO A 163 -19.64 -18.38 -11.56
C PRO A 163 -20.23 -19.60 -12.24
N LYS A 164 -21.44 -19.50 -12.78
CA LYS A 164 -22.15 -20.62 -13.45
C LYS A 164 -22.16 -20.53 -14.97
N GLN A 165 -21.68 -19.43 -15.53
CA GLN A 165 -21.71 -19.21 -16.97
C GLN A 165 -20.53 -19.91 -17.63
N LYS A 166 -20.81 -20.83 -18.54
CA LYS A 166 -19.81 -21.60 -19.27
C LYS A 166 -19.55 -21.08 -20.68
N GLN A 167 -20.42 -20.22 -21.18
CA GLN A 167 -20.32 -19.65 -22.52
C GLN A 167 -21.15 -18.36 -22.62
N ILE A 168 -20.88 -17.56 -23.65
CA ILE A 168 -21.63 -16.37 -24.05
C ILE A 168 -22.39 -16.72 -25.33
N ALA A 169 -23.70 -16.48 -25.37
CA ALA A 169 -24.48 -16.65 -26.58
C ALA A 169 -24.30 -15.48 -27.57
N SER A 170 -24.57 -15.70 -28.85
CA SER A 170 -24.54 -14.64 -29.87
C SER A 170 -25.53 -13.54 -29.51
N GLY A 171 -25.09 -12.26 -29.54
CA GLY A 171 -25.86 -11.08 -29.14
C GLY A 171 -25.82 -10.74 -27.66
N GLU A 172 -25.31 -11.63 -26.81
CA GLU A 172 -25.23 -11.45 -25.36
C GLU A 172 -24.08 -10.51 -24.96
N GLU A 173 -24.27 -9.80 -23.84
CA GLU A 173 -23.28 -8.92 -23.21
C GLU A 173 -23.04 -9.39 -21.78
N VAL A 174 -21.76 -9.52 -21.40
CA VAL A 174 -21.35 -10.06 -20.10
C VAL A 174 -20.12 -9.35 -19.57
N PHE A 175 -19.85 -9.52 -18.26
CA PHE A 175 -18.53 -9.20 -17.69
C PHE A 175 -17.57 -10.36 -17.86
N ALA A 176 -16.36 -10.05 -18.33
CA ALA A 176 -15.30 -11.02 -18.50
C ALA A 176 -13.95 -10.45 -18.05
N ARG A 177 -13.03 -11.33 -17.71
CA ARG A 177 -11.61 -11.00 -17.53
C ARG A 177 -10.84 -11.49 -18.74
N LEU A 178 -10.12 -10.59 -19.37
CA LEU A 178 -9.18 -10.95 -20.42
C LEU A 178 -7.80 -11.08 -19.81
N LYS A 179 -7.11 -12.20 -20.11
CA LYS A 179 -5.73 -12.44 -19.73
C LYS A 179 -4.85 -12.34 -20.96
N LEU A 180 -3.85 -11.50 -20.92
CA LEU A 180 -2.89 -11.25 -21.98
C LEU A 180 -1.58 -12.01 -21.71
N PRO A 181 -0.88 -12.53 -22.71
CA PRO A 181 0.41 -13.20 -22.54
C PRO A 181 1.50 -12.19 -22.11
N GLU A 182 1.40 -10.97 -22.61
CA GLU A 182 2.34 -9.86 -22.32
C GLU A 182 1.64 -8.69 -21.69
N ALA A 183 2.43 -7.84 -21.00
CA ALA A 183 1.93 -6.63 -20.40
C ALA A 183 1.56 -5.61 -21.50
N ALA A 184 0.49 -4.86 -21.28
CA ALA A 184 0.02 -3.81 -22.17
C ALA A 184 -0.46 -2.59 -21.39
N LEU A 185 -0.41 -1.42 -21.99
CA LEU A 185 -1.06 -0.24 -21.45
C LEU A 185 -2.51 -0.20 -21.94
N LEU A 186 -3.42 -0.49 -21.02
CA LEU A 186 -4.86 -0.43 -21.23
C LEU A 186 -5.47 0.37 -20.06
N LEU A 187 -6.46 1.19 -20.37
CA LEU A 187 -7.16 2.02 -19.38
C LEU A 187 -8.67 1.81 -19.47
N PRO A 188 -9.41 2.14 -18.41
CA PRO A 188 -10.87 2.20 -18.46
C PRO A 188 -11.35 3.08 -19.61
N GLY A 189 -12.39 2.60 -20.32
CA GLY A 189 -12.91 3.27 -21.52
C GLY A 189 -12.23 2.86 -22.82
N ASP A 190 -11.09 2.17 -22.79
CA ASP A 190 -10.46 1.65 -24.01
C ASP A 190 -11.36 0.62 -24.68
N ARG A 191 -11.63 0.82 -25.96
CA ARG A 191 -12.42 -0.10 -26.76
C ARG A 191 -11.54 -1.17 -27.37
N PHE A 192 -12.10 -2.36 -27.50
CA PHE A 192 -11.43 -3.48 -28.15
C PHE A 192 -12.38 -4.30 -29.00
N ILE A 193 -11.82 -5.06 -29.94
CA ILE A 193 -12.53 -6.09 -30.69
C ILE A 193 -11.88 -7.44 -30.44
N ILE A 194 -12.67 -8.50 -30.55
CA ILE A 194 -12.19 -9.88 -30.54
C ILE A 194 -12.52 -10.60 -31.85
N ARG A 195 -11.53 -11.38 -32.32
CA ARG A 195 -11.67 -12.20 -33.54
C ARG A 195 -11.39 -13.64 -33.21
N GLN A 196 -12.09 -14.54 -33.87
CA GLN A 196 -11.79 -15.97 -33.77
C GLN A 196 -10.57 -16.33 -34.64
N PHE A 197 -9.95 -17.49 -34.37
CA PHE A 197 -8.75 -17.91 -35.08
C PHE A 197 -9.03 -18.39 -36.50
N SER A 198 -10.13 -19.17 -36.70
CA SER A 198 -10.41 -19.71 -38.01
C SER A 198 -11.94 -19.87 -38.21
N PRO A 199 -12.48 -19.33 -39.31
CA PRO A 199 -11.90 -18.26 -40.11
C PRO A 199 -11.66 -17.01 -39.27
N VAL A 200 -10.72 -16.12 -39.66
CA VAL A 200 -10.41 -14.89 -38.93
C VAL A 200 -11.48 -13.85 -39.17
N VAL A 201 -12.53 -13.91 -38.36
CA VAL A 201 -13.66 -12.96 -38.41
C VAL A 201 -13.87 -12.29 -37.04
N THR A 202 -14.35 -11.06 -37.05
CA THR A 202 -14.71 -10.34 -35.83
C THR A 202 -15.97 -10.98 -35.25
N ILE A 203 -15.89 -11.43 -34.01
CA ILE A 203 -16.98 -12.08 -33.29
C ILE A 203 -17.57 -11.28 -32.16
N GLY A 204 -16.88 -10.21 -31.73
CA GLY A 204 -17.34 -9.38 -30.64
C GLY A 204 -16.37 -8.23 -30.33
N GLY A 205 -16.63 -7.58 -29.25
CA GLY A 205 -15.80 -6.50 -28.71
C GLY A 205 -16.42 -5.92 -27.47
N GLY A 206 -15.84 -4.86 -26.97
CA GLY A 206 -16.34 -4.24 -25.74
C GLY A 206 -15.48 -3.08 -25.27
N VAL A 207 -15.57 -2.83 -23.98
CA VAL A 207 -14.86 -1.74 -23.30
C VAL A 207 -14.13 -2.27 -22.07
N VAL A 208 -12.95 -1.77 -21.83
CA VAL A 208 -12.17 -2.03 -20.59
C VAL A 208 -12.84 -1.26 -19.44
N LEU A 209 -13.15 -1.94 -18.36
CA LEU A 209 -13.71 -1.35 -17.13
C LEU A 209 -12.62 -1.18 -16.07
N ASP A 210 -11.76 -2.19 -15.90
CA ASP A 210 -10.69 -2.16 -14.91
C ASP A 210 -9.40 -2.76 -15.48
N ALA A 211 -8.34 -1.96 -15.51
CA ALA A 211 -7.03 -2.38 -15.95
C ALA A 211 -6.13 -2.89 -14.81
N THR A 212 -6.57 -2.77 -13.56
CA THR A 212 -5.84 -3.22 -12.36
C THR A 212 -6.70 -4.15 -11.50
N PRO A 213 -7.27 -5.22 -12.05
CA PRO A 213 -8.23 -6.05 -11.35
C PRO A 213 -7.60 -6.80 -10.19
N MET A 214 -8.22 -6.72 -9.02
CA MET A 214 -7.78 -7.45 -7.83
C MET A 214 -8.01 -8.95 -8.00
N GLN A 215 -7.15 -9.76 -7.35
CA GLN A 215 -7.27 -11.22 -7.42
C GLN A 215 -8.49 -11.75 -6.66
N ARG A 216 -8.77 -11.16 -5.50
CA ARG A 216 -9.91 -11.50 -4.64
C ARG A 216 -10.68 -10.25 -4.29
N MET A 217 -11.97 -10.29 -4.50
CA MET A 217 -12.91 -9.23 -4.17
C MET A 217 -14.25 -9.88 -3.86
N SER A 218 -14.84 -9.53 -2.72
CA SER A 218 -16.07 -10.17 -2.20
C SER A 218 -17.28 -9.93 -3.11
N ASP A 219 -17.42 -8.74 -3.68
CA ASP A 219 -18.54 -8.35 -4.55
C ASP A 219 -18.02 -7.76 -5.86
N HIS A 220 -17.40 -8.62 -6.66
CA HIS A 220 -16.80 -8.21 -7.92
C HIS A 220 -17.85 -7.79 -8.96
N ALA A 221 -19.01 -8.43 -8.99
CA ALA A 221 -20.06 -8.11 -9.95
C ALA A 221 -20.65 -6.71 -9.68
N ALA A 222 -20.97 -6.37 -8.42
CA ALA A 222 -21.43 -5.04 -8.06
C ALA A 222 -20.39 -3.97 -8.40
N PHE A 223 -19.10 -4.23 -8.15
CA PHE A 223 -18.04 -3.33 -8.53
C PHE A 223 -18.01 -3.08 -10.05
N LEU A 224 -18.06 -4.12 -10.87
CA LEU A 224 -18.06 -3.98 -12.33
C LEU A 224 -19.32 -3.27 -12.84
N ASN A 225 -20.48 -3.48 -12.22
CA ASN A 225 -21.70 -2.76 -12.53
C ASN A 225 -21.54 -1.24 -12.30
N VAL A 226 -20.91 -0.84 -11.19
CA VAL A 226 -20.61 0.59 -10.93
C VAL A 226 -19.66 1.14 -12.00
N LEU A 227 -18.60 0.41 -12.37
CA LEU A 227 -17.65 0.85 -13.39
C LEU A 227 -18.26 0.91 -14.79
N ALA A 228 -19.26 0.09 -15.08
CA ALA A 228 -19.99 0.09 -16.34
C ALA A 228 -21.05 1.21 -16.44
N GLY A 229 -21.33 1.87 -15.33
CA GLY A 229 -22.21 3.05 -15.26
C GLY A 229 -21.54 4.32 -15.76
N ASN A 230 -22.33 5.40 -15.84
CA ASN A 230 -21.86 6.70 -16.29
C ASN A 230 -21.56 7.69 -15.14
N ASP A 231 -21.61 7.23 -13.88
CA ASP A 231 -21.33 8.05 -12.70
C ASP A 231 -19.83 8.01 -12.36
N ALA A 232 -19.15 9.10 -12.70
CA ALA A 232 -17.71 9.24 -12.47
C ALA A 232 -17.35 9.28 -10.96
N GLU A 233 -18.17 9.95 -10.13
CA GLU A 233 -17.96 10.00 -8.68
C GLU A 233 -18.13 8.60 -8.05
N ALA A 234 -19.19 7.89 -8.41
CA ALA A 234 -19.43 6.52 -7.94
C ALA A 234 -18.28 5.58 -8.36
N THR A 235 -17.80 5.71 -9.59
CA THR A 235 -16.66 4.95 -10.11
C THR A 235 -15.39 5.19 -9.28
N LEU A 236 -15.06 6.45 -8.99
CA LEU A 236 -13.89 6.80 -8.17
C LEU A 236 -14.06 6.30 -6.73
N LYS A 237 -15.24 6.49 -6.14
CA LYS A 237 -15.54 5.97 -4.78
C LYS A 237 -15.39 4.45 -4.71
N ALA A 238 -15.87 3.72 -5.71
CA ALA A 238 -15.73 2.25 -5.76
C ALA A 238 -14.26 1.82 -5.85
N ARG A 239 -13.43 2.53 -6.66
CA ARG A 239 -11.98 2.28 -6.74
C ARG A 239 -11.26 2.55 -5.44
N ILE A 240 -11.64 3.61 -4.71
CA ILE A 240 -11.11 3.91 -3.38
C ILE A 240 -11.58 2.84 -2.37
N ALA A 241 -12.86 2.52 -2.36
CA ALA A 241 -13.45 1.59 -1.38
C ALA A 241 -12.84 0.19 -1.47
N ARG A 242 -12.54 -0.32 -2.67
CA ARG A 242 -11.91 -1.65 -2.84
C ARG A 242 -10.53 -1.77 -2.20
N ARG A 243 -9.85 -0.64 -1.92
CA ARG A 243 -8.53 -0.63 -1.25
C ARG A 243 -8.63 -0.76 0.27
N MET A 244 -9.83 -0.75 0.80
CA MET A 244 -10.11 -0.98 2.21
C MET A 244 -9.13 -0.22 3.14
N HIS A 245 -8.35 -0.95 3.94
CA HIS A 245 -7.46 -0.43 4.97
C HIS A 245 -6.16 0.18 4.45
N GLU A 246 -5.80 -0.08 3.20
CA GLU A 246 -4.59 0.50 2.60
C GLU A 246 -4.80 1.92 2.10
N GLY A 247 -6.05 2.25 1.68
CA GLY A 247 -6.33 3.45 0.92
C GLY A 247 -5.65 3.45 -0.46
N ILE A 248 -5.77 4.53 -1.21
CA ILE A 248 -5.14 4.69 -2.53
C ILE A 248 -4.55 6.09 -2.66
N THR A 249 -3.33 6.20 -3.18
CA THR A 249 -2.74 7.51 -3.48
C THR A 249 -3.37 8.13 -4.72
N ILE A 250 -3.35 9.46 -4.82
CA ILE A 250 -3.85 10.15 -6.03
C ILE A 250 -3.06 9.72 -7.26
N ALA A 251 -1.74 9.55 -7.14
CA ALA A 251 -0.89 9.06 -8.23
C ALA A 251 -1.35 7.68 -8.75
N LYS A 252 -1.65 6.76 -7.84
CA LYS A 252 -2.17 5.44 -8.20
C LYS A 252 -3.55 5.51 -8.85
N LEU A 253 -4.42 6.41 -8.36
CA LEU A 253 -5.75 6.60 -8.94
C LEU A 253 -5.67 7.20 -10.35
N ILE A 254 -4.72 8.12 -10.61
CA ILE A 254 -4.39 8.62 -11.95
C ILE A 254 -3.96 7.45 -12.85
N ALA A 255 -3.02 6.62 -12.39
CA ALA A 255 -2.53 5.48 -13.16
C ALA A 255 -3.64 4.45 -13.48
N GLU A 256 -4.60 4.26 -12.57
CA GLU A 256 -5.73 3.35 -12.75
C GLU A 256 -6.83 3.89 -13.68
N THR A 257 -7.02 5.20 -13.75
CA THR A 257 -8.14 5.83 -14.48
C THR A 257 -7.72 6.52 -15.75
N GLY A 258 -6.47 6.96 -15.84
CA GLY A 258 -6.00 7.84 -16.91
C GLY A 258 -6.44 9.31 -16.75
N SER A 259 -7.20 9.62 -15.71
CA SER A 259 -7.70 10.96 -15.47
C SER A 259 -6.66 11.84 -14.78
N PRO A 260 -6.47 13.10 -15.19
CA PRO A 260 -5.57 14.02 -14.52
C PRO A 260 -6.05 14.35 -13.09
N ARG A 261 -5.11 14.76 -12.25
CA ARG A 261 -5.37 15.11 -10.83
C ARG A 261 -6.54 16.07 -10.66
N SER A 262 -6.59 17.14 -11.45
CA SER A 262 -7.64 18.16 -11.37
C SER A 262 -9.04 17.58 -11.60
N VAL A 263 -9.19 16.67 -12.55
CA VAL A 263 -10.46 15.99 -12.83
C VAL A 263 -10.87 15.10 -11.67
N ILE A 264 -9.93 14.30 -11.15
CA ILE A 264 -10.18 13.42 -9.99
C ILE A 264 -10.60 14.24 -8.76
N GLU A 265 -9.89 15.33 -8.47
CA GLU A 265 -10.19 16.19 -7.32
C GLU A 265 -11.56 16.89 -7.48
N THR A 266 -11.91 17.32 -8.69
CA THR A 266 -13.23 17.90 -8.99
C THR A 266 -14.35 16.87 -8.80
N GLN A 267 -14.20 15.69 -9.34
CA GLN A 267 -15.19 14.62 -9.24
C GLN A 267 -15.38 14.11 -7.80
N LEU A 268 -14.33 14.13 -6.97
CA LEU A 268 -14.40 13.72 -5.57
C LEU A 268 -14.75 14.86 -4.60
N ALA A 269 -14.85 16.10 -5.06
CA ALA A 269 -15.04 17.27 -4.19
C ALA A 269 -16.28 17.15 -3.29
N GLN A 270 -17.37 16.57 -3.78
CA GLN A 270 -18.58 16.38 -3.00
C GLN A 270 -18.41 15.27 -1.96
N ALA A 271 -17.87 14.11 -2.36
CA ALA A 271 -17.60 12.99 -1.45
C ALA A 271 -16.63 13.36 -0.33
N LEU A 272 -15.60 14.19 -0.62
CA LEU A 272 -14.68 14.72 0.38
C LEU A 272 -15.36 15.67 1.36
N ARG A 273 -16.18 16.60 0.86
CA ARG A 273 -16.94 17.53 1.73
C ARG A 273 -17.94 16.81 2.62
N GLN A 274 -18.58 15.77 2.12
CA GLN A 274 -19.55 14.95 2.89
C GLN A 274 -18.90 13.93 3.81
N GLY A 275 -17.56 13.83 3.82
CA GLY A 275 -16.84 12.87 4.63
C GLY A 275 -17.02 11.42 4.19
N GLN A 276 -17.53 11.15 2.99
CA GLN A 276 -17.66 9.79 2.43
C GLN A 276 -16.29 9.22 2.02
N VAL A 277 -15.40 10.09 1.58
CA VAL A 277 -14.00 9.81 1.33
C VAL A 277 -13.17 10.75 2.21
N LEU A 278 -12.15 10.20 2.86
CA LEU A 278 -11.24 10.96 3.72
C LEU A 278 -9.89 11.07 3.02
N ARG A 279 -9.24 12.22 3.18
CA ARG A 279 -7.86 12.44 2.72
C ARG A 279 -6.93 12.33 3.91
N ILE A 280 -6.02 11.37 3.87
CA ILE A 280 -5.01 11.11 4.89
C ILE A 280 -3.64 11.22 4.22
N GLY A 281 -2.95 12.34 4.42
CA GLY A 281 -1.75 12.65 3.66
C GLY A 281 -2.03 12.71 2.15
N ASP A 282 -1.34 11.87 1.37
CA ASP A 282 -1.55 11.74 -0.08
C ASP A 282 -2.57 10.65 -0.45
N ARG A 283 -3.10 9.91 0.53
CA ARG A 283 -4.05 8.82 0.34
C ARG A 283 -5.50 9.26 0.46
N LEU A 284 -6.33 8.61 -0.33
CA LEU A 284 -7.79 8.66 -0.24
C LEU A 284 -8.29 7.34 0.35
N VAL A 285 -9.17 7.43 1.34
CA VAL A 285 -9.72 6.27 2.05
C VAL A 285 -11.23 6.41 2.14
N HIS A 286 -11.95 5.33 1.87
CA HIS A 286 -13.40 5.30 2.03
C HIS A 286 -13.77 5.32 3.52
N ALA A 287 -14.65 6.21 3.95
CA ALA A 287 -14.97 6.41 5.36
C ALA A 287 -15.40 5.12 6.10
N PRO A 288 -16.25 4.24 5.54
CA PRO A 288 -16.56 2.95 6.15
C PRO A 288 -15.35 2.06 6.44
N ALA A 289 -14.26 2.17 5.66
CA ALA A 289 -13.04 1.41 5.93
C ALA A 289 -12.37 1.89 7.23
N ILE A 290 -12.35 3.19 7.50
CA ILE A 290 -11.83 3.75 8.77
C ILE A 290 -12.66 3.23 9.95
N LEU A 291 -13.98 3.24 9.84
CA LEU A 291 -14.84 2.67 10.89
C LEU A 291 -14.56 1.19 11.12
N GLY A 292 -14.34 0.43 10.05
CA GLY A 292 -13.94 -0.98 10.14
C GLY A 292 -12.60 -1.17 10.87
N ILE A 293 -11.61 -0.33 10.55
CA ILE A 293 -10.30 -0.35 11.25
C ILE A 293 -10.48 -0.02 12.74
N GLN A 294 -11.26 1.02 13.07
CA GLN A 294 -11.53 1.39 14.45
C GLN A 294 -12.13 0.23 15.26
N GLN A 295 -13.15 -0.42 14.69
CA GLN A 295 -13.80 -1.58 15.33
C GLN A 295 -12.82 -2.74 15.51
N LEU A 296 -11.98 -3.00 14.49
CA LEU A 296 -10.98 -4.07 14.54
C LEU A 296 -9.90 -3.79 15.59
N ILE A 297 -9.41 -2.54 15.69
CA ILE A 297 -8.46 -2.11 16.73
C ILE A 297 -9.06 -2.33 18.11
N LEU A 298 -10.26 -1.82 18.37
CA LEU A 298 -10.91 -1.93 19.67
C LEU A 298 -11.13 -3.39 20.06
N LYS A 299 -11.59 -4.22 19.12
CA LYS A 299 -11.77 -5.66 19.35
C LYS A 299 -10.44 -6.35 19.68
N LYS A 300 -9.39 -6.07 18.92
CA LYS A 300 -8.05 -6.65 19.15
C LYS A 300 -7.50 -6.26 20.52
N LEU A 301 -7.66 -5.00 20.90
CA LEU A 301 -7.23 -4.52 22.22
C LEU A 301 -8.03 -5.16 23.36
N ASP A 302 -9.35 -5.28 23.22
CA ASP A 302 -10.20 -5.94 24.21
C ASP A 302 -9.83 -7.43 24.38
N ASP A 303 -9.68 -8.15 23.25
CA ASP A 303 -9.23 -9.56 23.25
C ASP A 303 -7.84 -9.73 23.89
N PHE A 304 -6.93 -8.77 23.64
CA PHE A 304 -5.59 -8.78 24.22
C PHE A 304 -5.62 -8.54 25.71
N HIS A 305 -6.37 -7.55 26.21
CA HIS A 305 -6.49 -7.24 27.64
C HIS A 305 -7.12 -8.39 28.42
N LYS A 306 -8.15 -9.05 27.86
CA LYS A 306 -8.74 -10.25 28.46
C LYS A 306 -7.74 -11.37 28.65
N LYS A 307 -6.84 -11.58 27.66
CA LYS A 307 -5.82 -12.63 27.70
C LYS A 307 -4.59 -12.23 28.54
N ASN A 308 -4.30 -10.94 28.63
CA ASN A 308 -3.08 -10.39 29.21
C ASN A 308 -3.36 -9.21 30.17
N PRO A 309 -4.11 -9.41 31.27
CA PRO A 309 -4.56 -8.32 32.14
C PRO A 309 -3.40 -7.54 32.82
N LEU A 310 -2.22 -8.13 32.89
CA LEU A 310 -1.02 -7.53 33.49
C LEU A 310 -0.10 -6.83 32.48
N VAL A 311 -0.47 -6.79 31.20
CA VAL A 311 0.32 -6.14 30.15
C VAL A 311 -0.32 -4.81 29.79
N GLY A 312 0.48 -3.75 29.81
CA GLY A 312 -0.01 -2.37 29.67
C GLY A 312 -0.50 -1.96 28.28
N GLY A 313 -0.55 -2.87 27.29
CA GLY A 313 -1.03 -2.61 25.93
C GLY A 313 -0.30 -3.44 24.87
N VAL A 314 -0.70 -3.28 23.62
CA VAL A 314 -0.10 -3.92 22.42
C VAL A 314 0.85 -2.92 21.77
N ALA A 315 1.99 -3.39 21.23
CA ALA A 315 2.88 -2.53 20.47
C ALA A 315 2.18 -1.99 19.21
N LYS A 316 2.41 -0.69 18.89
CA LYS A 316 1.78 -0.02 17.72
C LYS A 316 1.98 -0.81 16.44
N GLU A 317 3.22 -1.26 16.18
CA GLU A 317 3.55 -1.93 14.93
C GLU A 317 2.90 -3.33 14.86
N GLU A 318 2.91 -4.08 15.95
CA GLU A 318 2.21 -5.36 16.03
C GLU A 318 0.71 -5.20 15.75
N LEU A 319 0.09 -4.19 16.36
CA LEU A 319 -1.33 -3.90 16.15
C LEU A 319 -1.60 -3.47 14.70
N ARG A 320 -0.73 -2.66 14.09
CA ARG A 320 -0.82 -2.24 12.70
C ARG A 320 -0.79 -3.44 11.75
N GLU A 321 0.16 -4.35 11.94
CA GLU A 321 0.28 -5.57 11.13
C GLU A 321 -0.95 -6.47 11.28
N GLN A 322 -1.45 -6.63 12.50
CA GLN A 322 -2.67 -7.42 12.77
C GLN A 322 -3.93 -6.83 12.13
N VAL A 323 -3.95 -5.51 11.90
CA VAL A 323 -5.08 -4.79 11.26
C VAL A 323 -4.89 -4.74 9.74
N GLY A 324 -3.66 -4.85 9.24
CA GLY A 324 -3.33 -4.80 7.81
C GLY A 324 -3.52 -3.41 7.19
N ALA A 325 -3.32 -2.34 7.95
CA ALA A 325 -3.45 -0.97 7.47
C ALA A 325 -2.09 -0.37 7.07
N SER A 326 -2.10 0.58 6.12
CA SER A 326 -0.92 1.40 5.85
C SER A 326 -0.55 2.26 7.06
N GLN A 327 0.72 2.66 7.16
CA GLN A 327 1.20 3.43 8.31
C GLN A 327 0.41 4.73 8.51
N GLU A 328 0.14 5.45 7.42
CA GLU A 328 -0.59 6.72 7.47
C GLU A 328 -2.05 6.53 7.90
N VAL A 329 -2.74 5.53 7.33
CA VAL A 329 -4.14 5.24 7.65
C VAL A 329 -4.28 4.75 9.09
N PHE A 330 -3.37 3.89 9.54
CA PHE A 330 -3.34 3.41 10.92
C PHE A 330 -3.09 4.56 11.91
N GLY A 331 -2.08 5.41 11.64
CA GLY A 331 -1.77 6.58 12.47
C GLY A 331 -2.96 7.52 12.62
N ALA A 332 -3.58 7.92 11.51
CA ALA A 332 -4.76 8.77 11.52
C ALA A 332 -5.96 8.12 12.27
N THR A 333 -6.11 6.80 12.14
CA THR A 333 -7.17 6.08 12.87
C THR A 333 -6.92 6.06 14.38
N LEU A 334 -5.66 5.88 14.82
CA LEU A 334 -5.30 5.99 16.24
C LEU A 334 -5.59 7.40 16.78
N GLU A 335 -5.24 8.46 16.03
CA GLU A 335 -5.51 9.84 16.43
C GLU A 335 -7.02 10.10 16.63
N ILE A 336 -7.87 9.58 15.75
CA ILE A 336 -9.33 9.66 15.90
C ILE A 336 -9.77 8.95 17.19
N LEU A 337 -9.32 7.71 17.40
CA LEU A 337 -9.70 6.92 18.59
C LEU A 337 -9.20 7.55 19.90
N VAL A 338 -8.01 8.18 19.89
CA VAL A 338 -7.47 8.94 21.05
C VAL A 338 -8.34 10.16 21.32
N ARG A 339 -8.69 10.94 20.29
CA ARG A 339 -9.57 12.12 20.40
C ARG A 339 -10.94 11.76 20.95
N GLU A 340 -11.48 10.61 20.54
CA GLU A 340 -12.75 10.06 21.03
C GLU A 340 -12.64 9.42 22.42
N LYS A 341 -11.46 9.43 23.03
CA LYS A 341 -11.18 8.78 24.33
C LYS A 341 -11.54 7.29 24.36
N LYS A 342 -11.38 6.59 23.24
CA LYS A 342 -11.58 5.14 23.14
C LYS A 342 -10.31 4.36 23.42
N ILE A 343 -9.15 4.94 23.10
CA ILE A 343 -7.83 4.38 23.37
C ILE A 343 -6.89 5.44 23.95
N GLU A 344 -5.79 4.99 24.51
CA GLU A 344 -4.64 5.79 24.86
C GLU A 344 -3.35 5.14 24.37
N VAL A 345 -2.34 5.97 24.11
CA VAL A 345 -1.10 5.54 23.47
C VAL A 345 0.12 5.98 24.31
N PRO A 346 0.41 5.30 25.42
CA PRO A 346 1.59 5.59 26.24
C PRO A 346 2.86 5.07 25.55
N GLY A 347 3.65 5.98 24.96
CA GLY A 347 4.85 5.61 24.19
C GLY A 347 4.52 4.80 22.95
N ASP A 348 5.07 3.58 22.82
CA ASP A 348 4.84 2.67 21.68
C ASP A 348 3.72 1.65 21.92
N LEU A 349 3.02 1.75 23.05
CA LEU A 349 1.92 0.84 23.36
C LEU A 349 0.57 1.50 23.07
N VAL A 350 -0.39 0.67 22.63
CA VAL A 350 -1.80 1.05 22.44
C VAL A 350 -2.66 0.25 23.40
N ARG A 351 -3.58 0.90 24.11
CA ARG A 351 -4.52 0.25 25.03
C ARG A 351 -5.89 0.94 25.02
N VAL A 352 -6.90 0.24 25.47
CA VAL A 352 -8.23 0.83 25.66
C VAL A 352 -8.14 1.93 26.71
N TYR A 353 -8.85 3.03 26.52
CA TYR A 353 -8.83 4.19 27.41
C TYR A 353 -9.24 3.80 28.84
N GLY A 354 -8.47 4.24 29.83
CA GLY A 354 -8.71 3.93 31.24
C GLY A 354 -8.38 2.48 31.67
N GLN A 355 -7.98 1.62 30.75
CA GLN A 355 -7.50 0.27 31.07
C GLN A 355 -5.99 0.29 31.33
N GLY A 356 -5.63 0.57 32.59
CA GLY A 356 -4.27 0.29 33.08
C GLY A 356 -4.04 -1.19 33.32
N VAL A 357 -2.89 -1.53 33.91
CA VAL A 357 -2.64 -2.89 34.41
C VAL A 357 -3.67 -3.17 35.53
N VAL A 358 -4.66 -4.01 35.24
CA VAL A 358 -5.67 -4.42 36.22
C VAL A 358 -5.10 -5.63 36.96
N MET A 359 -4.76 -5.42 38.22
CA MET A 359 -4.37 -6.51 39.12
C MET A 359 -5.59 -6.98 39.92
N LYS A 360 -5.83 -8.27 39.92
CA LYS A 360 -6.73 -8.87 40.91
C LYS A 360 -6.10 -8.78 42.29
N ASP A 361 -6.89 -8.83 43.34
CA ASP A 361 -6.40 -8.71 44.73
C ASP A 361 -5.27 -9.68 45.04
N GLU A 362 -5.36 -10.92 44.57
CA GLU A 362 -4.32 -11.95 44.69
C GLU A 362 -3.03 -11.59 43.97
N GLU A 363 -3.11 -10.93 42.81
CA GLU A 363 -1.96 -10.48 42.03
C GLU A 363 -1.31 -9.24 42.65
N ALA A 364 -2.14 -8.34 43.23
CA ALA A 364 -1.65 -7.17 43.96
C ALA A 364 -0.94 -7.60 45.26
N GLU A 365 -1.48 -8.59 45.98
CA GLU A 365 -0.85 -9.17 47.16
C GLU A 365 0.47 -9.87 46.79
N SER A 366 0.46 -10.66 45.71
CA SER A 366 1.64 -11.33 45.19
C SER A 366 2.74 -10.36 44.77
N LYS A 367 2.35 -9.23 44.12
CA LYS A 367 3.30 -8.16 43.77
C LYS A 367 3.97 -7.58 45.01
N LYS A 368 3.18 -7.24 46.05
CA LYS A 368 3.71 -6.73 47.32
C LYS A 368 4.63 -7.73 47.99
N THR A 369 4.26 -9.04 47.96
CA THR A 369 5.08 -10.11 48.53
C THR A 369 6.44 -10.25 47.83
N ILE A 370 6.45 -10.22 46.48
CA ILE A 370 7.71 -10.26 45.70
C ILE A 370 8.54 -9.02 46.00
N GLU A 371 7.96 -7.84 45.91
CA GLU A 371 8.64 -6.57 46.15
C GLU A 371 9.24 -6.52 47.59
N GLY A 372 8.43 -6.89 48.59
CA GLY A 372 8.86 -6.96 49.99
C GLY A 372 9.98 -7.96 50.24
N ALA A 373 9.92 -9.14 49.62
CA ALA A 373 10.98 -10.15 49.74
C ALA A 373 12.34 -9.66 49.21
N PHE A 374 12.35 -8.97 48.10
CA PHE A 374 13.59 -8.42 47.53
C PHE A 374 14.03 -7.09 48.19
N ALA A 375 13.10 -6.29 48.66
CA ALA A 375 13.43 -5.04 49.38
C ALA A 375 14.05 -5.36 50.75
N SER A 376 13.50 -6.30 51.51
CA SER A 376 14.00 -6.68 52.81
C SER A 376 15.32 -7.49 52.77
N ALA A 377 15.54 -8.23 51.68
CA ALA A 377 16.74 -9.01 51.49
C ALA A 377 18.02 -8.15 51.20
N GLY A 378 17.84 -6.89 50.82
CA GLY A 378 18.95 -6.00 50.54
C GLY A 378 19.85 -6.50 49.44
N LEU A 379 21.16 -6.72 49.75
CA LEU A 379 22.15 -7.21 48.80
C LEU A 379 22.35 -8.75 48.84
N GLN A 380 21.64 -9.46 49.73
CA GLN A 380 21.66 -10.92 49.84
C GLN A 380 20.33 -11.51 49.37
N VAL A 381 20.03 -11.36 48.11
CA VAL A 381 18.70 -11.66 47.53
C VAL A 381 18.40 -13.16 47.49
N PRO A 382 17.15 -13.58 47.73
CA PRO A 382 16.73 -14.96 47.56
C PRO A 382 16.67 -15.35 46.07
N ALA A 383 16.70 -16.65 45.79
CA ALA A 383 16.47 -17.12 44.42
C ALA A 383 15.04 -16.77 43.97
N LEU A 384 14.91 -16.14 42.81
CA LEU A 384 13.62 -15.71 42.26
C LEU A 384 12.61 -16.88 42.21
N GLN A 385 13.04 -18.09 41.84
CA GLN A 385 12.19 -19.26 41.75
C GLN A 385 11.60 -19.68 43.12
N GLN A 386 12.34 -19.47 44.20
CA GLN A 386 11.87 -19.77 45.55
C GLN A 386 10.77 -18.78 46.00
N VAL A 387 10.96 -17.49 45.66
CA VAL A 387 9.95 -16.47 45.95
C VAL A 387 8.65 -16.73 45.15
N ILE A 388 8.78 -17.09 43.87
CA ILE A 388 7.66 -17.40 43.00
C ILE A 388 6.89 -18.64 43.51
N ALA A 389 7.60 -19.69 43.98
CA ALA A 389 6.98 -20.91 44.46
C ALA A 389 6.12 -20.73 45.73
N GLY A 390 6.39 -19.67 46.51
CA GLY A 390 5.63 -19.35 47.74
C GLY A 390 4.39 -18.48 47.53
N LEU A 391 4.05 -18.09 46.28
CA LEU A 391 2.92 -17.22 46.00
C LEU A 391 1.60 -17.99 45.87
N LYS A 392 0.50 -17.30 46.13
CA LYS A 392 -0.89 -17.82 45.96
C LYS A 392 -1.35 -17.92 44.52
N VAL A 393 -0.62 -17.32 43.58
CA VAL A 393 -0.93 -17.32 42.15
C VAL A 393 -0.16 -18.39 41.40
N ASP A 394 -0.67 -18.88 40.28
CA ASP A 394 0.03 -19.84 39.44
C ASP A 394 1.36 -19.26 38.88
N ARG A 395 2.26 -20.19 38.52
CA ARG A 395 3.64 -19.85 38.08
C ARG A 395 3.66 -18.87 36.88
N VAL A 396 2.70 -18.98 35.95
CA VAL A 396 2.65 -18.14 34.75
C VAL A 396 2.27 -16.71 35.13
N ARG A 397 1.28 -16.53 36.02
CA ARG A 397 0.90 -15.20 36.53
C ARG A 397 2.02 -14.60 37.39
N ALA A 398 2.65 -15.38 38.25
CA ALA A 398 3.79 -14.92 39.04
C ALA A 398 4.94 -14.41 38.16
N GLN A 399 5.25 -15.12 37.07
CA GLN A 399 6.27 -14.71 36.10
C GLN A 399 5.91 -13.38 35.42
N LYS A 400 4.62 -13.16 35.09
CA LYS A 400 4.13 -11.90 34.53
C LYS A 400 4.26 -10.73 35.51
N ILE A 401 3.99 -10.98 36.83
CA ILE A 401 4.20 -9.97 37.88
C ILE A 401 5.69 -9.60 38.00
N VAL A 402 6.58 -10.59 37.98
CA VAL A 402 8.02 -10.32 37.96
C VAL A 402 8.44 -9.49 36.73
N THR A 403 7.94 -9.85 35.57
CA THR A 403 8.20 -9.10 34.32
C THR A 403 7.74 -7.64 34.44
N LEU A 404 6.57 -7.42 35.06
CA LEU A 404 6.03 -6.09 35.34
C LEU A 404 6.99 -5.30 36.27
N LEU A 405 7.43 -5.92 37.40
CA LEU A 405 8.36 -5.29 38.35
C LEU A 405 9.71 -4.95 37.74
N LEU A 406 10.20 -5.78 36.82
CA LEU A 406 11.43 -5.53 36.06
C LEU A 406 11.25 -4.38 35.07
N ARG A 407 10.12 -4.36 34.33
CA ARG A 407 9.78 -3.28 33.40
C ARG A 407 9.63 -1.94 34.11
N ASP A 408 8.95 -1.93 35.26
CA ASP A 408 8.72 -0.72 36.07
C ASP A 408 9.99 -0.32 36.87
N LYS A 409 11.10 -1.04 36.67
CA LYS A 409 12.39 -0.79 37.33
C LYS A 409 12.31 -0.82 38.86
N VAL A 410 11.33 -1.48 39.42
CA VAL A 410 11.24 -1.78 40.86
C VAL A 410 12.25 -2.86 41.20
N LEU A 411 12.33 -3.89 40.37
CA LEU A 411 13.37 -4.90 40.41
C LEU A 411 14.35 -4.69 39.25
N ILE A 412 15.62 -4.97 39.47
CA ILE A 412 16.69 -4.86 38.48
C ILE A 412 17.41 -6.17 38.35
N LYS A 413 17.40 -6.76 37.15
CA LYS A 413 18.10 -8.01 36.82
C LYS A 413 19.56 -7.67 36.51
N ILE A 414 20.46 -8.20 37.31
CA ILE A 414 21.92 -8.05 37.13
C ILE A 414 22.52 -9.22 36.36
N SER A 415 22.08 -10.46 36.67
CA SER A 415 22.41 -11.67 35.93
C SER A 415 21.19 -12.57 35.79
N ASP A 416 21.31 -13.73 35.14
CA ASP A 416 20.19 -14.67 34.97
C ASP A 416 19.60 -15.18 36.26
N GLU A 417 20.42 -15.24 37.31
CA GLU A 417 20.04 -15.78 38.62
C GLU A 417 19.79 -14.68 39.66
N LEU A 418 20.27 -13.44 39.42
CA LEU A 418 20.31 -12.40 40.46
C LEU A 418 19.45 -11.19 40.05
N VAL A 419 18.41 -10.96 40.84
CA VAL A 419 17.51 -9.85 40.75
C VAL A 419 17.54 -9.06 42.06
N PHE A 420 17.65 -7.74 42.01
CA PHE A 420 17.76 -6.88 43.20
C PHE A 420 16.64 -5.86 43.20
N HIS A 421 16.21 -5.46 44.39
CA HIS A 421 15.32 -4.29 44.51
C HIS A 421 16.09 -2.98 44.27
N ARG A 422 15.48 -2.04 43.59
CA ARG A 422 16.11 -0.75 43.24
C ARG A 422 16.71 -0.04 44.46
N SER A 423 16.01 -0.02 45.61
CA SER A 423 16.47 0.63 46.81
C SER A 423 17.79 0.05 47.36
N ALA A 424 18.00 -1.24 47.23
CA ALA A 424 19.24 -1.91 47.64
C ALA A 424 20.43 -1.45 46.79
N LEU A 425 20.23 -1.32 45.48
CA LEU A 425 21.26 -0.84 44.55
C LEU A 425 21.52 0.68 44.71
N GLU A 426 20.53 1.46 45.04
CA GLU A 426 20.69 2.88 45.38
C GLU A 426 21.46 3.07 46.70
N THR A 427 21.22 2.21 47.67
CA THR A 427 21.98 2.19 48.94
C THR A 427 23.42 1.79 48.68
N LEU A 428 23.65 0.79 47.84
CA LEU A 428 25.00 0.37 47.43
C LEU A 428 25.74 1.51 46.72
N ARG A 429 25.10 2.24 45.82
CA ARG A 429 25.74 3.41 45.19
C ARG A 429 26.11 4.49 46.19
N ARG A 430 25.24 4.78 47.18
CA ARG A 430 25.56 5.72 48.28
C ARG A 430 26.73 5.25 49.13
N GLN A 431 26.80 3.94 49.43
CA GLN A 431 27.94 3.37 50.14
C GLN A 431 29.26 3.49 49.35
N MET A 432 29.23 3.26 48.03
CA MET A 432 30.40 3.49 47.16
C MET A 432 30.83 4.96 47.14
N ALA A 433 29.90 5.89 47.01
CA ALA A 433 30.18 7.33 47.05
C ALA A 433 30.79 7.76 48.41
N ALA A 434 30.26 7.24 49.49
CA ALA A 434 30.83 7.49 50.85
C ALA A 434 32.24 6.90 51.02
N TYR A 435 32.45 5.68 50.51
CA TYR A 435 33.77 5.03 50.60
C TYR A 435 34.81 5.72 49.70
N LYS A 436 34.39 6.36 48.58
CA LYS A 436 35.28 7.14 47.71
C LYS A 436 36.02 8.25 48.50
N LEU A 437 35.40 8.82 49.53
CA LEU A 437 36.03 9.84 50.40
C LEU A 437 37.20 9.26 51.22
N GLN A 438 37.23 7.96 51.41
CA GLN A 438 38.31 7.28 52.17
C GLN A 438 39.37 6.65 51.23
N SER A 439 38.94 6.13 50.09
CA SER A 439 39.82 5.51 49.09
C SER A 439 39.18 5.56 47.71
N SER A 440 39.96 5.95 46.70
CA SER A 440 39.52 5.95 45.29
C SER A 440 39.50 4.58 44.69
N LYS A 441 40.05 3.54 45.38
CA LYS A 441 40.14 2.14 44.87
C LYS A 441 39.51 1.18 45.86
N ILE A 442 38.84 0.15 45.32
CA ILE A 442 38.23 -0.93 46.09
C ILE A 442 38.53 -2.26 45.41
N ASP A 443 38.97 -3.26 46.18
CA ASP A 443 39.08 -4.64 45.74
C ASP A 443 37.89 -5.46 46.18
N VAL A 444 37.82 -6.73 45.74
CA VAL A 444 36.70 -7.64 46.06
C VAL A 444 36.64 -7.97 47.55
N ALA A 445 37.78 -8.01 48.24
CA ALA A 445 37.83 -8.32 49.70
C ALA A 445 37.22 -7.15 50.48
N LYS A 446 37.65 -5.95 50.20
CA LYS A 446 37.12 -4.70 50.83
C LYS A 446 35.66 -4.44 50.48
N PHE A 447 35.26 -4.73 49.25
CA PHE A 447 33.85 -4.64 48.86
C PHE A 447 32.96 -5.60 49.68
N LYS A 448 33.42 -6.86 49.92
CA LYS A 448 32.71 -7.80 50.78
C LYS A 448 32.62 -7.33 52.22
N GLU A 449 33.68 -6.75 52.76
CA GLU A 449 33.71 -6.21 54.11
C GLU A 449 32.73 -5.03 54.23
N LEU A 450 32.73 -4.12 53.27
CA LEU A 450 31.88 -2.94 53.27
C LEU A 450 30.41 -3.27 53.14
N THR A 451 30.05 -4.26 52.28
CA THR A 451 28.67 -4.56 51.91
C THR A 451 28.11 -5.77 52.65
N GLY A 452 28.95 -6.57 53.36
CA GLY A 452 28.54 -7.77 54.07
C GLY A 452 28.15 -8.92 53.17
N VAL A 453 28.38 -8.86 51.83
CA VAL A 453 27.95 -9.88 50.91
C VAL A 453 29.02 -10.98 50.68
N THR A 454 28.56 -12.16 50.28
CA THR A 454 29.47 -13.23 49.90
C THR A 454 30.02 -13.03 48.48
N ARG A 455 31.07 -13.76 48.09
CA ARG A 455 31.68 -13.69 46.75
C ARG A 455 30.67 -13.92 45.62
N LYS A 456 29.64 -14.73 45.84
CA LYS A 456 28.56 -15.03 44.91
C LYS A 456 27.84 -13.74 44.46
N TYR A 457 27.62 -12.79 45.35
CA TYR A 457 26.94 -11.51 45.06
C TYR A 457 27.95 -10.41 44.75
N ALA A 458 29.14 -10.43 45.36
CA ALA A 458 30.12 -9.36 45.21
C ALA A 458 30.59 -9.14 43.77
N ILE A 459 30.90 -10.22 43.04
CA ILE A 459 31.38 -10.13 41.67
C ILE A 459 30.31 -9.56 40.74
N PRO A 460 29.08 -10.11 40.66
CA PRO A 460 28.02 -9.53 39.81
C PRO A 460 27.65 -8.09 40.16
N LEU A 461 27.66 -7.73 41.45
CA LEU A 461 27.38 -6.35 41.88
C LEU A 461 28.47 -5.37 41.44
N LEU A 462 29.74 -5.78 41.52
CA LEU A 462 30.86 -4.98 41.04
C LEU A 462 30.82 -4.82 39.50
N GLU A 463 30.47 -5.85 38.75
CA GLU A 463 30.28 -5.78 37.30
C GLU A 463 29.08 -4.91 36.93
N TYR A 464 28.02 -4.91 37.74
CA TYR A 464 26.89 -3.99 37.58
C TYR A 464 27.34 -2.55 37.81
N LEU A 465 28.11 -2.25 38.86
CA LEU A 465 28.63 -0.90 39.13
C LEU A 465 29.55 -0.39 38.00
N ASP A 466 30.39 -1.31 37.43
CA ASP A 466 31.23 -0.99 36.27
C ASP A 466 30.36 -0.62 35.04
N ARG A 467 29.30 -1.40 34.76
CA ARG A 467 28.34 -1.12 33.67
C ARG A 467 27.59 0.19 33.86
N GLU A 468 27.25 0.50 35.10
CA GLU A 468 26.56 1.76 35.46
C GLU A 468 27.53 2.95 35.62
N ARG A 469 28.82 2.76 35.32
CA ARG A 469 29.86 3.78 35.41
C ARG A 469 30.00 4.39 36.81
N VAL A 470 29.73 3.62 37.86
CA VAL A 470 29.99 3.99 39.24
C VAL A 470 31.42 3.56 39.61
N THR A 471 31.90 2.48 39.00
CA THR A 471 33.28 1.99 39.16
C THR A 471 33.87 1.68 37.78
N LYS A 472 35.20 1.59 37.71
CA LYS A 472 35.98 1.13 36.55
C LYS A 472 37.01 0.10 36.96
N ARG A 473 37.07 -1.04 36.29
CA ARG A 473 38.04 -2.07 36.58
C ARG A 473 39.45 -1.63 36.18
N VAL A 474 40.39 -1.73 37.11
CA VAL A 474 41.82 -1.43 36.92
C VAL A 474 42.66 -2.56 37.57
N GLY A 475 43.06 -3.58 36.77
CA GLY A 475 43.73 -4.77 37.26
C GLY A 475 42.84 -5.62 38.18
N ASP A 476 43.29 -5.92 39.38
CA ASP A 476 42.56 -6.71 40.39
C ASP A 476 41.64 -5.84 41.27
N ALA A 477 41.73 -4.51 41.18
CA ALA A 477 40.88 -3.59 41.88
C ALA A 477 39.96 -2.78 40.93
N ARG A 478 39.07 -2.00 41.51
CA ARG A 478 38.21 -1.05 40.79
C ARG A 478 38.43 0.38 41.31
N GLU A 479 38.49 1.34 40.41
CA GLU A 479 38.50 2.74 40.71
C GLU A 479 37.03 3.24 40.81
N ILE A 480 36.70 3.97 41.84
CA ILE A 480 35.37 4.55 42.07
C ILE A 480 35.31 5.89 41.34
N LEU A 481 34.41 5.99 40.38
CA LEU A 481 34.28 7.16 39.49
C LEU A 481 33.51 8.33 40.09
#